data_6a88fd842b6720bad3fbcd831aaa41ca
#
_entry.id   6a88fd842b6720bad3fbcd831aaa41ca
#
_cell.length_a   1.000
_cell.length_b   1.000
_cell.length_c   1.000
_cell.angle_alpha   90.00
_cell.angle_beta   90.00
_cell.angle_gamma   90.00
#
_symmetry.space_group_name_H-M   'P 1'
#
loop_
_entity.id
_entity.type
_entity.pdbx_description
1 polymer ?
#
loop_
_entity_poly.entity_id
_entity_poly.type
_entity_poly.pdbx_seq_one_letter_code
_entity_poly.pdbx_strand_id
1 'polypeptide(L)'
;MKKIYIPLYLLLIFSGCESFVENTSSSISYVTDEEINDPANIPFLINGVLNDYSSAHTYVSLWADLLSDALVNDGKVQGSTDVRGEYLDNGSYDPTVGTYAPPYQAIAKVWRSANSLKSRLDLMDGDESSEKLGYYTAYLYQALPCYLLGTYYGNGPNYPDDGGATLNESAFLPSGDLYSMAVAYFDSAIVY
;
A
#
# COMPACT_ATOMS: atom_id res chain seq x y z
N MET A 1 -58.23 7.25 -29.32
CA MET A 1 -57.29 6.12 -29.25
C MET A 1 -55.84 6.55 -29.52
N LYS A 2 -55.38 7.77 -29.11
CA LYS A 2 -54.01 8.25 -29.38
C LYS A 2 -53.13 8.40 -28.13
N LYS A 3 -53.61 8.03 -26.93
CA LYS A 3 -52.89 8.28 -25.65
C LYS A 3 -52.13 7.05 -25.06
N ILE A 4 -52.14 5.92 -25.70
CA ILE A 4 -51.56 4.67 -25.15
C ILE A 4 -50.09 4.44 -25.64
N TYR A 5 -49.70 5.07 -26.72
CA TYR A 5 -48.38 4.84 -27.32
C TYR A 5 -47.21 5.58 -26.64
N ILE A 6 -47.47 6.66 -25.94
CA ILE A 6 -46.41 7.47 -25.27
C ILE A 6 -45.78 6.73 -24.09
N PRO A 7 -46.54 6.07 -23.18
CA PRO A 7 -45.94 5.34 -22.08
C PRO A 7 -45.21 4.06 -22.55
N LEU A 8 -45.67 3.43 -23.65
CA LEU A 8 -45.00 2.26 -24.20
C LEU A 8 -43.67 2.61 -24.86
N TYR A 9 -43.52 3.79 -25.46
CA TYR A 9 -42.27 4.28 -26.01
C TYR A 9 -41.27 4.68 -24.91
N LEU A 10 -41.74 5.21 -23.78
CA LEU A 10 -40.91 5.55 -22.62
C LEU A 10 -40.34 4.30 -21.95
N LEU A 11 -41.07 3.21 -21.94
CA LEU A 11 -40.59 1.92 -21.34
C LEU A 11 -39.48 1.25 -22.18
N LEU A 12 -39.49 1.45 -23.50
CA LEU A 12 -38.46 0.91 -24.41
C LEU A 12 -37.13 1.67 -24.32
N ILE A 13 -37.13 2.92 -23.83
CA ILE A 13 -35.89 3.71 -23.66
C ILE A 13 -35.11 3.28 -22.41
N PHE A 14 -35.80 2.79 -21.38
CA PHE A 14 -35.14 2.35 -20.14
C PHE A 14 -34.55 0.94 -20.19
N SER A 15 -34.98 0.10 -21.12
CA SER A 15 -34.46 -1.28 -21.25
C SER A 15 -33.15 -1.39 -22.06
N GLY A 16 -32.70 -0.29 -22.69
CA GLY A 16 -31.50 -0.31 -23.52
C GLY A 16 -30.19 0.03 -22.83
N CYS A 17 -30.24 0.53 -21.59
CA CYS A 17 -29.02 1.04 -20.94
C CYS A 17 -28.20 -0.01 -20.20
N GLU A 18 -28.82 -1.08 -19.69
CA GLU A 18 -28.05 -2.12 -18.95
C GLU A 18 -27.10 -2.91 -19.86
N SER A 19 -27.55 -3.35 -21.01
CA SER A 19 -26.71 -4.14 -21.92
C SER A 19 -25.59 -3.35 -22.60
N PHE A 20 -25.69 -2.01 -22.62
CA PHE A 20 -24.61 -1.17 -23.16
C PHE A 20 -23.45 -1.04 -22.20
N VAL A 21 -23.71 -1.03 -20.89
CA VAL A 21 -22.68 -0.94 -19.85
C VAL A 21 -21.96 -2.28 -19.67
N GLU A 22 -22.68 -3.41 -19.74
CA GLU A 22 -22.09 -4.75 -19.60
C GLU A 22 -21.16 -5.13 -20.76
N ASN A 23 -21.38 -4.58 -21.95
CA ASN A 23 -20.55 -4.88 -23.14
C ASN A 23 -19.51 -3.81 -23.47
N THR A 24 -19.33 -2.80 -22.65
CA THR A 24 -18.22 -1.86 -22.81
C THR A 24 -16.97 -2.50 -22.26
N SER A 25 -16.23 -3.21 -23.11
CA SER A 25 -14.82 -3.51 -22.80
C SER A 25 -14.11 -2.17 -22.56
N SER A 26 -13.62 -1.98 -21.35
CA SER A 26 -12.83 -0.81 -21.01
C SER A 26 -11.68 -0.68 -22.02
N SER A 27 -11.64 0.42 -22.76
CA SER A 27 -10.53 0.73 -23.69
C SER A 27 -9.27 1.16 -22.94
N ILE A 28 -9.31 1.22 -21.63
CA ILE A 28 -8.17 1.40 -20.75
C ILE A 28 -7.73 -0.01 -20.38
N SER A 29 -6.44 -0.31 -20.57
CA SER A 29 -5.82 -1.58 -20.21
C SER A 29 -5.95 -1.80 -18.70
N TYR A 30 -7.08 -2.31 -18.26
CA TYR A 30 -7.21 -2.90 -16.93
C TYR A 30 -6.66 -4.31 -17.01
N VAL A 31 -5.68 -4.59 -16.20
CA VAL A 31 -5.27 -5.96 -15.93
C VAL A 31 -6.30 -6.54 -14.97
N THR A 32 -6.94 -7.63 -15.34
CA THR A 32 -7.91 -8.33 -14.48
C THR A 32 -7.19 -9.01 -13.32
N ASP A 33 -7.92 -9.34 -12.25
CA ASP A 33 -7.32 -10.10 -11.13
C ASP A 33 -6.85 -11.48 -11.56
N GLU A 34 -7.54 -12.13 -12.53
CA GLU A 34 -7.10 -13.39 -13.12
C GLU A 34 -5.77 -13.24 -13.86
N GLU A 35 -5.59 -12.17 -14.62
CA GLU A 35 -4.34 -11.90 -15.33
C GLU A 35 -3.19 -11.56 -14.36
N ILE A 36 -3.47 -10.81 -13.28
CA ILE A 36 -2.46 -10.49 -12.26
C ILE A 36 -2.01 -11.75 -11.51
N ASN A 37 -2.93 -12.68 -11.26
CA ASN A 37 -2.65 -13.93 -10.55
C ASN A 37 -1.98 -15.00 -11.44
N ASP A 38 -1.53 -14.66 -12.65
CA ASP A 38 -0.66 -15.53 -13.45
C ASP A 38 0.73 -15.62 -12.77
N PRO A 39 1.27 -16.83 -12.49
CA PRO A 39 2.59 -17.01 -11.91
C PRO A 39 3.73 -16.28 -12.65
N ALA A 40 3.60 -16.08 -13.96
CA ALA A 40 4.55 -15.29 -14.75
C ALA A 40 4.66 -13.83 -14.28
N ASN A 41 3.69 -13.34 -13.53
CA ASN A 41 3.67 -11.98 -12.98
C ASN A 41 4.32 -11.84 -11.59
N ILE A 42 4.72 -12.93 -10.94
CA ILE A 42 5.40 -12.89 -9.64
C ILE A 42 6.57 -11.90 -9.61
N PRO A 43 7.48 -11.86 -10.59
CA PRO A 43 8.58 -10.89 -10.58
C PRO A 43 8.11 -9.43 -10.64
N PHE A 44 7.01 -9.13 -11.33
CA PHE A 44 6.44 -7.78 -11.39
C PHE A 44 5.80 -7.38 -10.07
N LEU A 45 5.12 -8.31 -9.40
CA LEU A 45 4.52 -8.09 -8.08
C LEU A 45 5.61 -7.84 -7.03
N ILE A 46 6.69 -8.63 -7.04
CA ILE A 46 7.88 -8.42 -6.21
C ILE A 46 8.44 -7.01 -6.45
N ASN A 47 8.67 -6.62 -7.71
CA ASN A 47 9.18 -5.29 -8.05
C ASN A 47 8.26 -4.18 -7.57
N GLY A 48 6.95 -4.40 -7.58
CA GLY A 48 5.97 -3.46 -7.01
C GLY A 48 6.21 -3.21 -5.52
N VAL A 49 6.40 -4.26 -4.73
CA VAL A 49 6.71 -4.17 -3.29
C VAL A 49 8.05 -3.47 -3.05
N LEU A 50 9.10 -3.83 -3.83
CA LEU A 50 10.42 -3.21 -3.74
C LEU A 50 10.38 -1.72 -4.05
N ASN A 51 9.61 -1.29 -5.05
CA ASN A 51 9.44 0.11 -5.41
C ASN A 51 8.74 0.90 -4.29
N ASP A 52 7.69 0.33 -3.69
CA ASP A 52 7.02 0.94 -2.56
C ASP A 52 7.95 1.07 -1.35
N TYR A 53 8.76 0.04 -1.08
CA TYR A 53 9.76 0.10 -0.01
C TYR A 53 10.85 1.13 -0.28
N SER A 54 11.35 1.23 -1.50
CA SER A 54 12.34 2.25 -1.87
C SER A 54 11.83 3.65 -1.57
N SER A 55 10.57 3.93 -1.87
CA SER A 55 9.92 5.20 -1.55
C SER A 55 9.82 5.42 -0.04
N ALA A 56 9.37 4.42 0.71
CA ALA A 56 9.26 4.50 2.16
C ALA A 56 10.63 4.69 2.82
N HIS A 57 11.65 3.95 2.38
CA HIS A 57 13.01 4.05 2.89
C HIS A 57 13.61 5.43 2.67
N THR A 58 13.36 6.05 1.52
CA THR A 58 13.81 7.42 1.24
C THR A 58 13.27 8.41 2.26
N TYR A 59 11.97 8.33 2.59
CA TYR A 59 11.38 9.19 3.60
C TYR A 59 11.94 8.93 5.00
N VAL A 60 12.03 7.66 5.39
CA VAL A 60 12.51 7.26 6.73
C VAL A 60 13.96 7.71 6.92
N SER A 61 14.84 7.44 5.95
CA SER A 61 16.25 7.82 6.02
C SER A 61 16.43 9.34 6.11
N LEU A 62 15.79 10.08 5.20
CA LEU A 62 15.87 11.53 5.20
C LEU A 62 15.42 12.14 6.53
N TRP A 63 14.34 11.65 7.10
CA TRP A 63 13.79 12.22 8.31
C TRP A 63 14.54 11.79 9.56
N ALA A 64 15.00 10.54 9.61
CA ALA A 64 15.88 10.08 10.68
C ALA A 64 17.19 10.88 10.70
N ASP A 65 17.75 11.17 9.54
CA ASP A 65 18.99 11.92 9.40
C ASP A 65 18.82 13.41 9.78
N LEU A 66 17.69 14.03 9.44
CA LEU A 66 17.34 15.38 9.89
C LEU A 66 17.14 15.46 11.41
N LEU A 67 16.41 14.48 11.98
CA LEU A 67 16.14 14.43 13.42
C LEU A 67 17.39 14.11 14.26
N SER A 68 18.41 13.48 13.66
CA SER A 68 19.66 13.10 14.33
C SER A 68 20.82 14.08 14.10
N ASP A 69 20.55 15.23 13.48
CA ASP A 69 21.58 16.22 13.08
C ASP A 69 22.64 15.65 12.10
N ALA A 70 22.39 14.49 11.49
CA ALA A 70 23.25 13.94 10.45
C ALA A 70 23.13 14.72 9.12
N LEU A 71 21.95 15.27 8.87
CA LEU A 71 21.67 16.22 7.80
C LEU A 71 21.13 17.52 8.39
N VAL A 72 21.37 18.62 7.71
CA VAL A 72 20.86 19.94 8.06
C VAL A 72 20.05 20.50 6.89
N ASN A 73 18.88 21.02 7.18
CA ASN A 73 18.08 21.72 6.18
C ASN A 73 18.61 23.15 6.03
N ASP A 74 19.24 23.48 4.90
CA ASP A 74 19.82 24.80 4.65
C ASP A 74 18.78 25.86 4.21
N GLY A 75 17.51 25.50 4.12
CA GLY A 75 16.40 26.40 3.78
C GLY A 75 16.45 27.04 2.39
N LYS A 76 17.36 26.59 1.50
CA LYS A 76 17.58 27.22 0.19
C LYS A 76 16.75 26.64 -0.94
N VAL A 77 16.13 25.50 -0.75
CA VAL A 77 15.28 24.90 -1.77
C VAL A 77 13.87 25.46 -1.62
N GLN A 78 13.38 26.22 -2.61
CA GLN A 78 12.05 26.83 -2.55
C GLN A 78 10.95 25.80 -2.82
N GLY A 79 10.09 25.57 -1.84
CA GLY A 79 8.89 24.74 -1.99
C GLY A 79 8.29 24.33 -0.63
N SER A 80 7.08 23.80 -0.65
CA SER A 80 6.38 23.34 0.57
C SER A 80 7.12 22.22 1.34
N THR A 81 8.15 21.65 0.73
CA THR A 81 8.98 20.60 1.33
C THR A 81 9.99 21.19 2.32
N ASP A 82 10.42 22.43 2.12
CA ASP A 82 11.45 23.08 2.91
C ASP A 82 11.01 23.38 4.32
N VAL A 83 9.83 23.94 4.46
CA VAL A 83 9.23 24.23 5.78
C VAL A 83 9.13 22.95 6.60
N ARG A 84 8.84 21.82 5.96
CA ARG A 84 8.75 20.52 6.62
C ARG A 84 10.10 20.03 7.12
N GLY A 85 11.15 20.17 6.29
CA GLY A 85 12.52 19.84 6.69
C GLY A 85 13.01 20.72 7.83
N GLU A 86 12.71 22.01 7.80
CA GLU A 86 13.08 22.97 8.85
C GLU A 86 12.44 22.62 10.21
N TYR A 87 11.16 22.21 10.23
CA TYR A 87 10.53 21.80 11.48
C TYR A 87 11.17 20.52 12.07
N LEU A 88 11.55 19.58 11.22
CA LEU A 88 12.24 18.37 11.66
C LEU A 88 13.65 18.67 12.17
N ASP A 89 14.40 19.46 11.43
CA ASP A 89 15.78 19.87 11.75
C ASP A 89 15.85 20.65 13.07
N ASN A 90 14.86 21.50 13.33
CA ASN A 90 14.75 22.26 14.57
C ASN A 90 14.08 21.49 15.73
N GLY A 91 13.71 20.23 15.55
CA GLY A 91 12.99 19.44 16.54
C GLY A 91 11.60 19.99 16.89
N SER A 92 11.03 20.82 16.03
CA SER A 92 9.72 21.44 16.24
C SER A 92 8.62 20.54 15.72
N TYR A 93 7.64 20.25 16.56
CA TYR A 93 6.46 19.49 16.16
C TYR A 93 5.27 20.42 15.90
N ASP A 94 4.83 20.51 14.65
CA ASP A 94 3.59 21.19 14.29
C ASP A 94 2.62 20.19 13.63
N PRO A 95 1.56 19.76 14.33
CA PRO A 95 0.60 18.80 13.81
C PRO A 95 -0.20 19.35 12.61
N THR A 96 -0.20 20.66 12.39
CA THR A 96 -0.98 21.28 11.30
C THR A 96 -0.26 21.24 9.96
N VAL A 97 1.05 21.05 9.96
CA VAL A 97 1.88 21.09 8.73
C VAL A 97 1.81 19.81 7.91
N GLY A 98 1.15 18.75 8.42
CA GLY A 98 0.96 17.50 7.69
C GLY A 98 2.27 16.80 7.26
N THR A 99 3.38 17.16 7.91
CA THR A 99 4.74 16.75 7.57
C THR A 99 4.97 15.27 7.83
N TYR A 100 4.29 14.73 8.83
CA TYR A 100 4.54 13.39 9.35
C TYR A 100 3.70 12.30 8.66
N ALA A 101 2.67 12.70 7.91
CA ALA A 101 1.81 11.76 7.21
C ALA A 101 2.47 11.03 6.03
N PRO A 102 3.28 11.68 5.16
CA PRO A 102 3.84 11.00 4.00
C PRO A 102 4.70 9.78 4.31
N PRO A 103 5.66 9.78 5.24
CA PRO A 103 6.42 8.58 5.56
C PRO A 103 5.59 7.52 6.26
N TYR A 104 4.66 7.89 7.13
CA TYR A 104 3.72 6.95 7.71
C TYR A 104 2.91 6.22 6.62
N GLN A 105 2.35 6.99 5.69
CA GLN A 105 1.57 6.44 4.56
C GLN A 105 2.42 5.57 3.65
N ALA A 106 3.67 5.96 3.40
CA ALA A 106 4.58 5.17 2.58
C ALA A 106 4.93 3.84 3.24
N ILE A 107 5.22 3.82 4.55
CA ILE A 107 5.47 2.59 5.32
C ILE A 107 4.22 1.70 5.32
N ALA A 108 3.05 2.27 5.61
CA ALA A 108 1.78 1.54 5.61
C ALA A 108 1.44 0.96 4.22
N LYS A 109 1.81 1.68 3.14
CA LYS A 109 1.67 1.20 1.76
C LYS A 109 2.51 -0.04 1.49
N VAL A 110 3.77 -0.08 1.96
CA VAL A 110 4.64 -1.25 1.84
C VAL A 110 3.98 -2.48 2.48
N TRP A 111 3.47 -2.32 3.70
CA TRP A 111 2.81 -3.42 4.38
C TRP A 111 1.61 -3.96 3.58
N ARG A 112 0.76 -3.06 3.10
CA ARG A 112 -0.38 -3.44 2.27
C ARG A 112 0.03 -4.11 0.96
N SER A 113 1.06 -3.62 0.28
CA SER A 113 1.58 -4.23 -0.95
C SER A 113 2.16 -5.63 -0.69
N ALA A 114 2.85 -5.82 0.44
CA ALA A 114 3.38 -7.11 0.84
C ALA A 114 2.26 -8.12 1.20
N ASN A 115 1.22 -7.67 1.93
CA ASN A 115 0.04 -8.49 2.18
C ASN A 115 -0.67 -8.90 0.88
N SER A 116 -0.80 -7.96 -0.06
CA SER A 116 -1.38 -8.24 -1.38
C SER A 116 -0.55 -9.26 -2.16
N LEU A 117 0.79 -9.13 -2.15
CA LEU A 117 1.67 -10.11 -2.77
C LEU A 117 1.45 -11.51 -2.18
N LYS A 118 1.46 -11.63 -0.84
CA LYS A 118 1.24 -12.91 -0.16
C LYS A 118 -0.11 -13.53 -0.55
N SER A 119 -1.19 -12.74 -0.45
CA SER A 119 -2.54 -13.25 -0.78
C SER A 119 -2.67 -13.70 -2.23
N ARG A 120 -1.96 -13.06 -3.14
CA ARG A 120 -1.95 -13.48 -4.55
C ARG A 120 -1.15 -14.75 -4.76
N LEU A 121 0.01 -14.90 -4.08
CA LEU A 121 0.80 -16.14 -4.11
C LEU A 121 -0.02 -17.33 -3.58
N ASP A 122 -0.84 -17.14 -2.56
CA ASP A 122 -1.72 -18.19 -2.03
C ASP A 122 -2.79 -18.66 -3.05
N LEU A 123 -3.01 -17.91 -4.13
CA LEU A 123 -3.96 -18.24 -5.22
C LEU A 123 -3.27 -18.75 -6.48
N MET A 124 -1.95 -18.64 -6.56
CA MET A 124 -1.17 -19.05 -7.72
C MET A 124 -0.68 -20.50 -7.54
N ASP A 125 -0.44 -21.17 -8.66
CA ASP A 125 0.24 -22.47 -8.74
C ASP A 125 1.45 -22.29 -9.67
N GLY A 126 2.51 -21.72 -9.12
CA GLY A 126 3.73 -21.34 -9.83
C GLY A 126 4.85 -22.35 -9.73
N ASP A 127 6.02 -21.99 -10.26
CA ASP A 127 7.21 -22.77 -10.03
C ASP A 127 7.77 -22.53 -8.61
N GLU A 128 8.35 -23.57 -8.02
CA GLU A 128 8.84 -23.56 -6.63
C GLU A 128 9.83 -22.41 -6.34
N SER A 129 10.66 -22.04 -7.30
CA SER A 129 11.69 -21.01 -7.12
C SER A 129 11.09 -19.60 -7.07
N SER A 130 10.18 -19.30 -8.00
CA SER A 130 9.49 -18.01 -8.06
C SER A 130 8.58 -17.81 -6.85
N GLU A 131 7.87 -18.85 -6.44
CA GLU A 131 7.02 -18.81 -5.25
C GLU A 131 7.86 -18.59 -3.97
N LYS A 132 8.94 -19.29 -3.77
CA LYS A 132 9.84 -19.09 -2.61
C LYS A 132 10.34 -17.66 -2.53
N LEU A 133 10.82 -17.09 -3.64
CA LEU A 133 11.25 -15.71 -3.67
C LEU A 133 10.09 -14.75 -3.39
N GLY A 134 8.91 -15.06 -3.90
CA GLY A 134 7.69 -14.30 -3.63
C GLY A 134 7.32 -14.28 -2.15
N TYR A 135 7.24 -15.43 -1.51
CA TYR A 135 6.93 -15.55 -0.07
C TYR A 135 8.03 -14.92 0.81
N TYR A 136 9.31 -15.18 0.51
CA TYR A 136 10.40 -14.48 1.18
C TYR A 136 10.21 -12.96 1.14
N THR A 137 9.95 -12.42 -0.06
CA THR A 137 9.74 -10.99 -0.25
C THR A 137 8.51 -10.51 0.52
N ALA A 138 7.38 -11.21 0.41
CA ALA A 138 6.17 -10.84 1.10
C ALA A 138 6.39 -10.75 2.62
N TYR A 139 6.93 -11.78 3.24
CA TYR A 139 7.17 -11.79 4.69
C TYR A 139 8.22 -10.77 5.13
N LEU A 140 9.31 -10.59 4.39
CA LEU A 140 10.32 -9.58 4.69
C LEU A 140 9.71 -8.18 4.70
N TYR A 141 8.89 -7.87 3.67
CA TYR A 141 8.25 -6.56 3.52
C TYR A 141 6.92 -6.41 4.28
N GLN A 142 6.45 -7.43 4.98
CA GLN A 142 5.49 -7.32 6.07
C GLN A 142 6.21 -6.97 7.40
N ALA A 143 7.38 -7.56 7.65
CA ALA A 143 8.13 -7.36 8.88
C ALA A 143 8.69 -5.93 9.01
N LEU A 144 9.31 -5.41 7.94
CA LEU A 144 9.95 -4.10 7.95
C LEU A 144 9.01 -2.95 8.29
N PRO A 145 7.80 -2.82 7.73
CA PRO A 145 6.83 -1.82 8.12
C PRO A 145 6.40 -1.91 9.58
N CYS A 146 6.18 -3.12 10.10
CA CYS A 146 5.85 -3.31 11.51
C CYS A 146 6.97 -2.78 12.42
N TYR A 147 8.23 -3.12 12.11
CA TYR A 147 9.39 -2.62 12.83
C TYR A 147 9.50 -1.08 12.75
N LEU A 148 9.37 -0.50 11.55
CA LEU A 148 9.50 0.95 11.34
C LEU A 148 8.38 1.73 12.02
N LEU A 149 7.13 1.28 11.91
CA LEU A 149 5.99 1.93 12.57
C LEU A 149 6.13 1.84 14.10
N GLY A 150 6.52 0.68 14.62
CA GLY A 150 6.78 0.52 16.04
C GLY A 150 7.89 1.43 16.57
N THR A 151 8.93 1.66 15.76
CA THR A 151 10.10 2.45 16.12
C THR A 151 9.83 3.96 16.04
N TYR A 152 9.28 4.42 14.92
CA TYR A 152 9.18 5.85 14.65
C TYR A 152 7.85 6.48 15.06
N TYR A 153 6.77 5.70 15.15
CA TYR A 153 5.43 6.22 15.42
C TYR A 153 4.78 5.68 16.70
N GLY A 154 5.36 4.63 17.28
CA GLY A 154 4.83 4.04 18.52
C GLY A 154 3.54 3.24 18.34
N ASN A 155 2.91 3.35 17.18
CA ASN A 155 1.72 2.59 16.81
C ASN A 155 1.61 2.43 15.29
N GLY A 156 0.78 1.51 14.83
CA GLY A 156 0.52 1.30 13.42
C GLY A 156 -0.86 0.70 13.15
N PRO A 157 -1.31 0.72 11.90
CA PRO A 157 -2.59 0.14 11.53
C PRO A 157 -2.57 -1.37 11.73
N ASN A 158 -3.73 -1.93 12.06
CA ASN A 158 -3.93 -3.38 12.05
C ASN A 158 -4.44 -3.78 10.66
N TYR A 159 -3.55 -4.24 9.79
CA TYR A 159 -3.95 -4.82 8.52
C TYR A 159 -4.17 -6.33 8.69
N PRO A 160 -5.39 -6.83 8.45
CA PRO A 160 -5.60 -8.27 8.36
C PRO A 160 -4.84 -8.85 7.14
N ASP A 161 -4.52 -10.14 7.20
CA ASP A 161 -3.85 -10.89 6.13
C ASP A 161 -4.80 -11.20 4.94
N ASP A 162 -5.70 -10.30 4.62
CA ASP A 162 -6.70 -10.41 3.55
C ASP A 162 -6.32 -9.68 2.25
N GLY A 163 -5.03 -9.46 2.03
CA GLY A 163 -4.55 -8.70 0.89
C GLY A 163 -4.67 -7.18 1.05
N GLY A 164 -4.97 -6.71 2.24
CA GLY A 164 -5.12 -5.27 2.53
C GLY A 164 -6.41 -4.66 1.99
N ALA A 165 -7.40 -5.51 1.66
CA ALA A 165 -8.70 -5.07 1.17
C ALA A 165 -9.52 -4.36 2.25
N THR A 166 -9.36 -4.79 3.51
CA THR A 166 -10.05 -4.18 4.64
C THR A 166 -9.08 -3.56 5.63
N LEU A 167 -9.33 -2.31 6.00
CA LEU A 167 -8.70 -1.70 7.16
C LEU A 167 -9.56 -2.06 8.37
N ASN A 168 -8.98 -2.73 9.36
CA ASN A 168 -9.66 -2.87 10.63
C ASN A 168 -9.61 -1.52 11.35
N GLU A 169 -10.64 -0.70 11.17
CA GLU A 169 -10.72 0.66 11.72
C GLU A 169 -10.68 0.71 13.26
N SER A 170 -10.81 -0.44 13.93
CA SER A 170 -11.03 -0.48 15.37
C SER A 170 -9.79 -0.55 16.24
N ALA A 171 -8.58 -0.74 15.69
CA ALA A 171 -7.40 -0.83 16.56
C ALA A 171 -6.09 -0.46 15.84
N PHE A 172 -5.49 0.62 16.27
CA PHE A 172 -4.05 0.80 16.10
C PHE A 172 -3.33 -0.18 17.03
N LEU A 173 -2.33 -0.86 16.51
CA LEU A 173 -1.48 -1.76 17.26
C LEU A 173 -0.38 -0.96 17.97
N PRO A 174 -0.13 -1.16 19.26
CA PRO A 174 0.97 -0.53 19.96
C PRO A 174 2.32 -1.12 19.52
N SER A 175 3.43 -0.40 19.79
CA SER A 175 4.79 -0.81 19.40
C SER A 175 5.12 -2.26 19.77
N GLY A 176 4.73 -2.72 20.96
CA GLY A 176 5.03 -4.08 21.43
C GLY A 176 4.42 -5.15 20.52
N ASP A 177 3.19 -4.94 20.09
CA ASP A 177 2.49 -5.87 19.19
C ASP A 177 3.12 -5.80 17.77
N LEU A 178 3.46 -4.60 17.31
CA LEU A 178 4.15 -4.41 16.03
C LEU A 178 5.52 -5.10 15.99
N TYR A 179 6.31 -5.01 17.06
CA TYR A 179 7.58 -5.72 17.16
C TYR A 179 7.39 -7.24 17.20
N SER A 180 6.39 -7.70 17.90
CA SER A 180 6.07 -9.14 17.95
C SER A 180 5.68 -9.67 16.58
N MET A 181 4.88 -8.91 15.83
CA MET A 181 4.53 -9.23 14.45
C MET A 181 5.75 -9.17 13.52
N ALA A 182 6.61 -8.15 13.67
CA ALA A 182 7.82 -8.05 12.88
C ALA A 182 8.72 -9.29 13.05
N VAL A 183 8.92 -9.75 14.29
CA VAL A 183 9.69 -10.96 14.57
C VAL A 183 9.06 -12.18 13.90
N ALA A 184 7.74 -12.37 14.05
CA ALA A 184 7.03 -13.50 13.45
C ALA A 184 7.15 -13.51 11.90
N TYR A 185 7.06 -12.34 11.28
CA TYR A 185 7.23 -12.23 9.83
C TYR A 185 8.68 -12.44 9.39
N PHE A 186 9.68 -11.95 10.13
CA PHE A 186 11.08 -12.26 9.85
C PHE A 186 11.38 -13.76 9.98
N ASP A 187 10.86 -14.42 11.02
CA ASP A 187 10.99 -15.87 11.18
C ASP A 187 10.34 -16.63 10.02
N SER A 188 9.19 -16.15 9.54
CA SER A 188 8.52 -16.70 8.38
C SER A 188 9.34 -16.50 7.10
N ALA A 189 9.98 -15.34 6.92
CA ALA A 189 10.81 -15.08 5.76
C ALA A 189 12.06 -16.01 5.71
N ILE A 190 12.64 -16.35 6.85
CA ILE A 190 13.85 -17.22 6.92
C ILE A 190 13.55 -18.65 6.44
N VAL A 191 12.29 -19.09 6.47
CA VAL A 191 11.89 -20.44 6.06
C VAL A 191 11.96 -20.61 4.53
N TYR A 192 11.82 -19.54 3.78
CA TYR A 192 11.82 -19.51 2.33
C TYR A 192 13.17 -19.10 1.75
#